data_357342a71ba61125b30b13186254df4c
#
_entry.id   357342a71ba61125b30b13186254df4c
#
_cell.length_a   1.000
_cell.length_b   1.000
_cell.length_c   1.000
_cell.angle_alpha   90.00
_cell.angle_beta   90.00
_cell.angle_gamma   90.00
#
_symmetry.space_group_name_H-M   'P 1'
#
loop_
_entity.id
_entity.type
_entity.pdbx_description
1 polymer ?
#
loop_
_entity_poly.entity_id
_entity_poly.type
_entity_poly.pdbx_seq_one_letter_code
_entity_poly.pdbx_strand_id
1 'polypeptide(L)'
;NELYKYVLDESATGAFAGRVLVRHGAQKTDSVMRNQNLCSTKEARMYTQPMLEIYADDVKCAHGSTVGQLNDAALFYMRQRGISLKEAKLLLEFAFVNEVVDGIKLEPLRDRLHYLVEKRFRGELNKCEGCKLCR
;
A
#
# COMPACT_ATOMS: atom_id res chain seq x y z
N ASN A 1 7.59 7.41 11.48
CA ASN A 1 7.63 7.13 10.06
C ASN A 1 6.49 6.18 9.72
N GLU A 2 5.56 6.64 8.90
CA GLU A 2 4.36 5.90 8.51
C GLU A 2 4.37 5.66 7.00
N LEU A 3 4.08 4.43 6.58
CA LEU A 3 3.96 4.04 5.18
C LEU A 3 2.64 3.28 4.98
N TYR A 4 1.77 3.87 4.20
CA TYR A 4 0.50 3.26 3.78
C TYR A 4 0.56 2.93 2.30
N LYS A 5 0.18 1.70 1.95
CA LYS A 5 0.09 1.25 0.55
C LYS A 5 -1.27 0.65 0.25
N TYR A 6 -1.84 1.06 -0.88
CA TYR A 6 -3.10 0.53 -1.40
C TYR A 6 -2.87 -0.05 -2.79
N VAL A 7 -3.45 -1.22 -3.04
CA VAL A 7 -3.58 -1.79 -4.38
C VAL A 7 -5.07 -1.86 -4.69
N LEU A 8 -5.48 -1.21 -5.77
CA LEU A 8 -6.86 -1.17 -6.22
C LEU A 8 -6.95 -1.84 -7.59
N ASP A 9 -7.89 -2.75 -7.72
CA ASP A 9 -8.12 -3.52 -8.94
C ASP A 9 -9.56 -3.35 -9.43
N GLU A 10 -9.84 -3.82 -10.64
CA GLU A 10 -11.13 -3.71 -11.31
C GLU A 10 -11.64 -2.26 -11.35
N SER A 11 -12.82 -1.99 -10.82
CA SER A 11 -13.45 -0.67 -10.71
C SER A 11 -13.45 -0.14 -9.27
N ALA A 12 -12.54 -0.64 -8.43
CA ALA A 12 -12.48 -0.25 -7.02
C ALA A 12 -12.19 1.25 -6.86
N THR A 13 -12.87 1.86 -5.90
CA THR A 13 -12.60 3.22 -5.47
C THR A 13 -12.11 3.22 -4.03
N GLY A 14 -10.92 3.77 -3.80
CA GLY A 14 -10.32 3.93 -2.49
C GLY A 14 -10.29 5.39 -2.06
N ALA A 15 -10.28 5.60 -0.75
CA ALA A 15 -10.05 6.91 -0.14
C ALA A 15 -9.09 6.78 1.04
N PHE A 16 -8.11 7.65 1.12
CA PHE A 16 -7.19 7.78 2.23
C PHE A 16 -7.28 9.18 2.81
N ALA A 17 -7.56 9.28 4.11
CA ALA A 17 -7.46 10.51 4.87
C ALA A 17 -6.54 10.26 6.07
N GLY A 18 -5.35 10.83 6.05
CA GLY A 18 -4.36 10.71 7.13
C GLY A 18 -4.07 12.05 7.76
N ARG A 19 -3.93 12.11 9.09
CA ARG A 19 -3.58 13.33 9.81
C ARG A 19 -2.45 13.07 10.78
N VAL A 20 -1.36 13.84 10.65
CA VAL A 20 -0.30 13.93 11.63
C VAL A 20 -0.59 15.14 12.52
N LEU A 21 -0.91 14.90 13.79
CA LEU A 21 -1.16 15.94 14.79
C LEU A 21 0.07 16.10 15.68
N VAL A 22 0.72 17.25 15.61
CA VAL A 22 1.81 17.65 16.52
C VAL A 22 1.27 18.67 17.51
N ARG A 23 1.11 18.26 18.77
CA ARG A 23 0.53 19.08 19.84
C ARG A 23 1.49 20.15 20.34
N HIS A 24 0.95 21.17 21.03
CA HIS A 24 1.77 22.14 21.77
C HIS A 24 2.77 21.40 22.69
N GLY A 25 4.02 21.85 22.70
CA GLY A 25 5.09 21.26 23.51
C GLY A 25 5.74 20.01 22.93
N ALA A 26 5.22 19.42 21.85
CA ALA A 26 5.85 18.28 21.15
C ALA A 26 7.02 18.77 20.26
N GLN A 27 7.95 19.51 20.84
CA GLN A 27 9.12 20.02 20.15
C GLN A 27 10.06 18.89 19.71
N LYS A 28 10.86 19.11 18.66
CA LYS A 28 11.80 18.14 18.08
C LYS A 28 11.11 16.92 17.44
N THR A 29 9.79 16.97 17.21
CA THR A 29 9.12 15.91 16.46
C THR A 29 9.69 15.81 15.05
N ASP A 30 10.08 14.59 14.66
CA ASP A 30 10.47 14.25 13.30
C ASP A 30 9.50 13.20 12.77
N SER A 31 8.63 13.59 11.84
CA SER A 31 7.53 12.75 11.35
C SER A 31 7.43 12.79 9.83
N VAL A 32 7.32 11.62 9.23
CA VAL A 32 7.05 11.47 7.80
C VAL A 32 5.90 10.48 7.58
N MET A 33 4.84 10.93 6.91
CA MET A 33 3.73 10.08 6.48
C MET A 33 3.74 9.94 4.96
N ARG A 34 3.82 8.72 4.47
CA ARG A 34 3.80 8.39 3.03
C ARG A 34 2.59 7.52 2.72
N ASN A 35 1.83 7.92 1.71
CA ASN A 35 0.75 7.14 1.14
C ASN A 35 1.04 6.87 -0.34
N GLN A 36 1.23 5.61 -0.69
CA GLN A 36 1.53 5.17 -2.04
C GLN A 36 0.41 4.24 -2.52
N ASN A 37 -0.13 4.52 -3.70
CA ASN A 37 -1.31 3.84 -4.20
C ASN A 37 -1.05 3.35 -5.62
N LEU A 38 -1.38 2.08 -5.86
CA LEU A 38 -1.27 1.42 -7.16
C LEU A 38 -2.67 1.08 -7.67
N CYS A 39 -3.04 1.65 -8.80
CA CYS A 39 -4.24 1.27 -9.54
C CYS A 39 -3.84 0.25 -10.61
N SER A 40 -4.27 -1.00 -10.46
CA SER A 40 -3.94 -2.10 -11.38
C SER A 40 -4.71 -2.05 -12.70
N THR A 41 -5.81 -1.27 -12.72
CA THR A 41 -6.66 -1.03 -13.89
C THR A 41 -6.88 0.46 -14.11
N LYS A 42 -7.38 0.82 -15.29
CA LYS A 42 -7.71 2.22 -15.64
C LYS A 42 -9.00 2.70 -14.99
N GLU A 43 -9.85 1.78 -14.57
CA GLU A 43 -11.14 2.03 -13.93
C GLU A 43 -11.00 2.24 -12.42
N ALA A 44 -9.94 1.71 -11.80
CA ALA A 44 -9.64 1.91 -10.39
C ALA A 44 -9.30 3.37 -10.09
N ARG A 45 -9.80 3.87 -8.97
CA ARG A 45 -9.63 5.27 -8.55
C ARG A 45 -9.19 5.37 -7.10
N MET A 46 -8.26 6.27 -6.83
CA MET A 46 -7.81 6.57 -5.47
C MET A 46 -7.89 8.06 -5.19
N TYR A 47 -8.56 8.40 -4.10
CA TYR A 47 -8.57 9.74 -3.52
C TYR A 47 -7.70 9.76 -2.28
N THR A 48 -6.79 10.72 -2.17
CA THR A 48 -5.83 10.76 -1.07
C THR A 48 -5.70 12.17 -0.51
N GLN A 49 -5.83 12.28 0.81
CA GLN A 49 -5.80 13.54 1.54
C GLN A 49 -4.93 13.40 2.80
N PRO A 50 -3.60 13.40 2.66
CA PRO A 50 -2.73 13.53 3.82
C PRO A 50 -2.75 14.96 4.36
N MET A 51 -2.75 15.12 5.69
CA MET A 51 -2.83 16.42 6.38
C MET A 51 -1.79 16.51 7.49
N LEU A 52 -1.25 17.71 7.69
CA LEU A 52 -0.43 18.06 8.85
C LEU A 52 -1.16 19.11 9.67
N GLU A 53 -1.23 18.89 10.98
CA GLU A 53 -1.76 19.83 11.96
C GLU A 53 -0.68 20.02 13.03
N ILE A 54 0.03 21.18 12.98
CA ILE A 54 1.25 21.40 13.73
C ILE A 54 1.07 22.59 14.64
N TYR A 55 1.25 22.37 15.95
CA TYR A 55 1.17 23.37 17.01
C TYR A 55 2.49 23.55 17.76
N ALA A 56 3.60 23.08 17.21
CA ALA A 56 4.95 23.24 17.75
C ALA A 56 5.86 23.88 16.69
N ASP A 57 6.85 24.68 17.12
CA ASP A 57 7.66 25.51 16.23
C ASP A 57 8.92 24.80 15.72
N ASP A 58 9.55 23.97 16.55
CA ASP A 58 10.81 23.29 16.24
C ASP A 58 10.55 21.82 15.92
N VAL A 59 10.07 21.57 14.71
CA VAL A 59 9.71 20.22 14.23
C VAL A 59 10.09 20.02 12.77
N LYS A 60 10.23 18.76 12.37
CA LYS A 60 10.42 18.31 10.99
C LYS A 60 9.29 17.36 10.62
N CYS A 61 8.28 17.87 9.95
CA CYS A 61 7.12 17.08 9.56
C CYS A 61 6.89 17.16 8.05
N ALA A 62 6.71 16.02 7.42
CA ALA A 62 6.42 15.93 6.01
C ALA A 62 5.34 14.89 5.73
N HIS A 63 4.62 15.10 4.67
CA HIS A 63 3.74 14.08 4.12
C HIS A 63 3.90 14.00 2.59
N GLY A 64 3.55 12.85 2.03
CA GLY A 64 3.55 12.65 0.59
C GLY A 64 2.52 11.62 0.19
N SER A 65 1.93 11.82 -0.98
CA SER A 65 1.03 10.85 -1.57
C SER A 65 1.28 10.69 -3.06
N THR A 66 1.17 9.46 -3.53
CA THR A 66 1.28 9.13 -4.95
C THR A 66 0.16 8.20 -5.36
N VAL A 67 -0.33 8.37 -6.59
CA VAL A 67 -1.24 7.44 -7.25
C VAL A 67 -0.61 7.09 -8.59
N GLY A 68 -0.33 5.82 -8.81
CA GLY A 68 0.32 5.33 -10.01
C GLY A 68 -0.40 4.11 -10.58
N GLN A 69 0.04 3.71 -11.77
CA GLN A 69 -0.37 2.49 -12.45
C GLN A 69 0.81 1.53 -12.58
N LEU A 70 0.53 0.29 -12.97
CA LEU A 70 1.56 -0.68 -13.29
C LEU A 70 2.43 -0.18 -14.44
N ASN A 71 3.73 -0.41 -14.34
CA ASN A 71 4.70 0.00 -15.35
C ASN A 71 4.58 -0.88 -16.59
N ASP A 72 4.09 -0.32 -17.70
CA ASP A 72 3.89 -1.04 -18.97
C ASP A 72 5.21 -1.60 -19.54
N ALA A 73 6.33 -0.91 -19.36
CA ALA A 73 7.63 -1.40 -19.82
C ALA A 73 8.08 -2.63 -19.01
N ALA A 74 7.83 -2.63 -17.70
CA ALA A 74 8.10 -3.79 -16.85
C ALA A 74 7.20 -4.98 -17.23
N LEU A 75 5.90 -4.74 -17.44
CA LEU A 75 4.96 -5.76 -17.91
C LEU A 75 5.39 -6.34 -19.26
N PHE A 76 5.77 -5.47 -20.21
CA PHE A 76 6.26 -5.89 -21.52
C PHE A 76 7.50 -6.77 -21.39
N TYR A 77 8.51 -6.34 -20.59
CA TYR A 77 9.74 -7.10 -20.37
C TYR A 77 9.47 -8.49 -19.79
N MET A 78 8.60 -8.59 -18.78
CA MET A 78 8.23 -9.87 -18.16
C MET A 78 7.52 -10.81 -19.16
N ARG A 79 6.65 -10.27 -20.00
CA ARG A 79 5.97 -11.04 -21.05
C ARG A 79 6.93 -11.57 -22.12
N GLN A 80 7.94 -10.80 -22.49
CA GLN A 80 9.00 -11.27 -23.40
C GLN A 80 9.80 -12.45 -22.83
N ARG A 81 9.83 -12.61 -21.50
CA ARG A 81 10.44 -13.75 -20.80
C ARG A 81 9.49 -14.94 -20.61
N GLY A 82 8.30 -14.92 -21.23
CA GLY A 82 7.34 -16.01 -21.16
C GLY A 82 6.41 -15.98 -19.94
N ILE A 83 6.46 -14.93 -19.12
CA ILE A 83 5.55 -14.76 -17.98
C ILE A 83 4.19 -14.28 -18.50
N SER A 84 3.09 -14.94 -18.09
CA SER A 84 1.76 -14.52 -18.49
C SER A 84 1.44 -13.12 -17.97
N LEU A 85 0.56 -12.38 -18.66
CA LEU A 85 0.16 -11.04 -18.22
C LEU A 85 -0.42 -11.05 -16.81
N LYS A 86 -1.21 -12.06 -16.48
CA LYS A 86 -1.81 -12.22 -15.14
C LYS A 86 -0.74 -12.37 -14.06
N GLU A 87 0.23 -13.25 -14.30
CA GLU A 87 1.32 -13.48 -13.35
C GLU A 87 2.27 -12.28 -13.24
N ALA A 88 2.54 -11.59 -14.36
CA ALA A 88 3.37 -10.38 -14.36
C ALA A 88 2.74 -9.25 -13.52
N LYS A 89 1.43 -9.02 -13.66
CA LYS A 89 0.69 -8.05 -12.82
C LYS A 89 0.79 -8.43 -11.34
N LEU A 90 0.48 -9.68 -11.00
CA LEU A 90 0.53 -10.20 -9.64
C LEU A 90 1.92 -10.00 -9.00
N LEU A 91 2.99 -10.31 -9.74
CA LEU A 91 4.36 -10.14 -9.24
C LEU A 91 4.71 -8.67 -8.99
N LEU A 92 4.26 -7.75 -9.85
CA LEU A 92 4.49 -6.31 -9.64
C LEU A 92 3.69 -5.76 -8.46
N GLU A 93 2.44 -6.18 -8.29
CA GLU A 93 1.59 -5.82 -7.14
C GLU A 93 2.18 -6.35 -5.84
N PHE A 94 2.64 -7.59 -5.84
CA PHE A 94 3.29 -8.21 -4.70
C PHE A 94 4.58 -7.47 -4.32
N ALA A 95 5.44 -7.17 -5.30
CA ALA A 95 6.66 -6.40 -5.08
C ALA A 95 6.36 -5.00 -4.49
N PHE A 96 5.29 -4.35 -4.95
CA PHE A 96 4.87 -3.06 -4.42
C PHE A 96 4.47 -3.13 -2.95
N VAL A 97 3.73 -4.17 -2.53
CA VAL A 97 3.27 -4.33 -1.13
C VAL A 97 4.40 -4.80 -0.22
N ASN A 98 5.33 -5.60 -0.72
CA ASN A 98 6.41 -6.20 0.06
C ASN A 98 7.27 -5.17 0.80
N GLU A 99 7.45 -3.97 0.28
CA GLU A 99 8.19 -2.91 0.98
C GLU A 99 7.67 -2.68 2.42
N VAL A 100 6.35 -2.80 2.63
CA VAL A 100 5.76 -2.66 3.97
C VAL A 100 6.02 -3.89 4.83
N VAL A 101 5.87 -5.08 4.24
CA VAL A 101 6.04 -6.36 4.95
C VAL A 101 7.51 -6.58 5.32
N ASP A 102 8.43 -6.23 4.44
CA ASP A 102 9.87 -6.38 4.64
C ASP A 102 10.41 -5.46 5.77
N GLY A 103 9.69 -4.40 6.09
CA GLY A 103 9.97 -3.55 7.25
C GLY A 103 9.79 -4.24 8.61
N ILE A 104 9.15 -5.41 8.65
CA ILE A 104 8.88 -6.15 9.88
C ILE A 104 10.11 -6.96 10.28
N LYS A 105 10.63 -6.66 11.48
CA LYS A 105 11.84 -7.30 12.00
C LYS A 105 11.63 -8.75 12.48
N LEU A 106 10.40 -9.09 12.88
CA LEU A 106 10.06 -10.43 13.40
C LEU A 106 9.83 -11.38 12.21
N GLU A 107 10.79 -12.23 11.92
CA GLU A 107 10.82 -13.12 10.76
C GLU A 107 9.58 -14.02 10.65
N PRO A 108 9.12 -14.74 11.69
CA PRO A 108 7.93 -15.59 11.56
C PRO A 108 6.65 -14.82 11.21
N LEU A 109 6.54 -13.56 11.69
CA LEU A 109 5.41 -12.69 11.35
C LEU A 109 5.52 -12.20 9.91
N ARG A 110 6.71 -11.78 9.48
CA ARG A 110 6.98 -11.36 8.10
C ARG A 110 6.63 -12.47 7.11
N ASP A 111 7.11 -13.69 7.34
CA ASP A 111 6.87 -14.84 6.47
C ASP A 111 5.38 -15.19 6.41
N ARG A 112 4.69 -15.11 7.56
CA ARG A 112 3.25 -15.32 7.61
C ARG A 112 2.49 -14.27 6.82
N LEU A 113 2.90 -12.99 6.87
CA LEU A 113 2.28 -11.92 6.11
C LEU A 113 2.55 -12.04 4.62
N HIS A 114 3.76 -12.37 4.20
CA HIS A 114 4.06 -12.68 2.79
C HIS A 114 3.13 -13.77 2.24
N TYR A 115 2.98 -14.86 2.97
CA TYR A 115 2.07 -15.95 2.60
C TYR A 115 0.62 -15.48 2.47
N LEU A 116 0.11 -14.68 3.42
CA LEU A 116 -1.26 -14.15 3.39
C LEU A 116 -1.48 -13.17 2.23
N VAL A 117 -0.52 -12.28 1.99
CA VAL A 117 -0.58 -11.33 0.87
C VAL A 117 -0.59 -12.07 -0.46
N GLU A 118 0.28 -13.07 -0.64
CA GLU A 118 0.31 -13.89 -1.85
C GLU A 118 -1.03 -14.58 -2.09
N LYS A 119 -1.58 -15.24 -1.07
CA LYS A 119 -2.90 -15.88 -1.16
C LYS A 119 -4.01 -14.88 -1.51
N ARG A 120 -3.96 -13.68 -0.94
CA ARG A 120 -4.95 -12.65 -1.24
C ARG A 120 -4.90 -12.24 -2.70
N PHE A 121 -3.72 -11.96 -3.25
CA PHE A 121 -3.57 -11.58 -4.65
C PHE A 121 -3.90 -12.72 -5.62
N ARG A 122 -3.69 -13.97 -5.23
CA ARG A 122 -4.14 -15.14 -6.01
C ARG A 122 -5.65 -15.40 -5.94
N GLY A 123 -6.38 -14.65 -5.11
CA GLY A 123 -7.84 -14.80 -4.93
C GLY A 123 -8.24 -15.95 -3.99
N GLU A 124 -7.30 -16.57 -3.31
CA GLU A 124 -7.55 -17.73 -2.44
C GLU A 124 -8.20 -17.36 -1.09
N LEU A 125 -8.11 -16.08 -0.66
CA LEU A 125 -8.71 -15.59 0.57
C LEU A 125 -10.06 -14.87 0.38
N ASN A 126 -10.62 -14.89 -0.82
CA ASN A 126 -11.88 -14.20 -1.13
C ASN A 126 -13.14 -14.95 -0.64
N LYS A 127 -12.98 -16.16 -0.15
CA LYS A 127 -14.09 -16.94 0.43
C LYS A 127 -14.07 -16.81 1.94
N CYS A 128 -14.92 -15.95 2.48
CA CYS A 128 -15.26 -15.92 3.91
C CYS A 128 -16.21 -17.07 4.27
N GLU A 129 -15.83 -18.31 4.01
CA GLU A 129 -16.57 -19.46 4.49
C GLU A 129 -16.40 -19.56 6.00
N GLY A 130 -17.43 -19.18 6.76
CA GLY A 130 -17.47 -19.29 8.22
C GLY A 130 -17.05 -18.04 9.02
N CYS A 131 -16.80 -16.91 8.39
CA CYS A 131 -16.52 -15.67 9.10
C CYS A 131 -17.77 -15.09 9.79
N LYS A 132 -17.80 -15.11 11.13
CA LYS A 132 -18.90 -14.54 11.94
C LYS A 132 -18.89 -13.00 12.02
N LEU A 133 -17.84 -12.34 11.48
CA LEU A 133 -17.66 -10.89 11.53
C LEU A 133 -18.30 -10.14 10.38
N CYS A 134 -18.72 -10.82 9.32
CA CYS A 134 -19.36 -10.21 8.15
C CYS A 134 -20.88 -10.48 8.09
N ARG A 135 -21.52 -10.69 9.24
CA ARG A 135 -22.98 -10.78 9.34
C ARG A 135 -23.55 -9.51 9.96
#